data_d51248a311a7f368a394e24b18effe53
#
_entry.id   d51248a311a7f368a394e24b18effe53
#
_cell.length_a   1.000
_cell.length_b   1.000
_cell.length_c   1.000
_cell.angle_alpha   90.00
_cell.angle_beta   90.00
_cell.angle_gamma   90.00
#
_symmetry.space_group_name_H-M   'P 1'
#
loop_
_entity.id
_entity.type
_entity.pdbx_description
1 polymer ?
#
loop_
_entity_poly.entity_id
_entity_poly.type
_entity_poly.pdbx_seq_one_letter_code
_entity_poly.pdbx_strand_id
1 'polypeptide(L)'
;MNYKIIIIIFLTVFSSNKLLLANEKIDDYKSSPEGKISNIGNAKYNIAKSYMAVTADPRATISAKRILEAGGTAMDAAISAQMILNLVEPQSSGIGGGAFILYYDAKTKNIYAWDGREKAPINFSESIFLNSNGKKKGFIEAVSGGLAVGVPSLVPMLEKAHEVHGNMPWNTLFDDAIKLSTEGFIVGKRLAQLSSRAPHLKNQETAQK
;
A
#
# COMPACT_ATOMS: atom_id res chain seq x y z
N MET A 1 48.04 -28.61 -15.54
CA MET A 1 46.64 -28.27 -15.80
C MET A 1 46.49 -26.77 -15.65
N ASN A 2 46.25 -26.08 -16.79
CA ASN A 2 46.49 -24.65 -16.94
C ASN A 2 45.42 -23.80 -16.22
N TYR A 3 45.79 -23.11 -15.16
CA TYR A 3 44.96 -22.13 -14.42
C TYR A 3 44.39 -20.98 -15.28
N LYS A 4 44.87 -20.78 -16.47
CA LYS A 4 44.39 -19.74 -17.41
C LYS A 4 43.02 -20.03 -18.01
N ILE A 5 42.56 -21.29 -18.07
CA ILE A 5 41.25 -21.66 -18.61
C ILE A 5 40.12 -21.42 -17.61
N ILE A 6 40.39 -21.50 -16.30
CA ILE A 6 39.38 -21.30 -15.24
C ILE A 6 39.02 -19.84 -15.11
N ILE A 7 39.94 -18.89 -15.33
CA ILE A 7 39.70 -17.45 -15.25
C ILE A 7 38.82 -16.96 -16.40
N ILE A 8 38.93 -17.53 -17.59
CA ILE A 8 38.13 -17.14 -18.77
C ILE A 8 36.66 -17.59 -18.61
N ILE A 9 36.40 -18.74 -18.01
CA ILE A 9 35.04 -19.24 -17.78
C ILE A 9 34.31 -18.39 -16.71
N PHE A 10 35.02 -17.85 -15.71
CA PHE A 10 34.43 -16.98 -14.70
C PHE A 10 34.09 -15.58 -15.23
N LEU A 11 34.82 -15.05 -16.18
CA LEU A 11 34.57 -13.74 -16.79
C LEU A 11 33.41 -13.75 -17.81
N THR A 12 33.13 -14.89 -18.46
CA THR A 12 32.02 -14.99 -19.43
C THR A 12 30.66 -15.17 -18.77
N VAL A 13 30.60 -15.68 -17.54
CA VAL A 13 29.34 -15.80 -16.79
C VAL A 13 28.85 -14.44 -16.21
N PHE A 14 29.75 -13.47 -16.05
CA PHE A 14 29.40 -12.15 -15.47
C PHE A 14 28.93 -11.11 -16.50
N SER A 15 29.02 -11.35 -17.81
CA SER A 15 28.74 -10.32 -18.82
C SER A 15 27.36 -10.39 -19.49
N SER A 16 26.48 -11.33 -19.10
CA SER A 16 25.16 -11.50 -19.76
C SER A 16 23.96 -10.98 -19.00
N ASN A 17 24.16 -10.26 -17.90
CA ASN A 17 23.05 -9.68 -17.17
C ASN A 17 22.77 -8.25 -17.66
N LYS A 18 22.03 -8.12 -18.77
CA LYS A 18 21.40 -6.84 -19.13
C LYS A 18 20.48 -6.40 -18.00
N LEU A 19 20.78 -5.23 -17.44
CA LEU A 19 19.90 -4.50 -16.53
C LEU A 19 18.59 -4.22 -17.28
N LEU A 20 17.53 -4.96 -16.96
CA LEU A 20 16.18 -4.56 -17.34
C LEU A 20 15.78 -3.41 -16.40
N LEU A 21 16.03 -2.19 -16.85
CA LEU A 21 15.43 -1.00 -16.24
C LEU A 21 13.92 -1.13 -16.41
N ALA A 22 13.17 -1.03 -15.33
CA ALA A 22 11.73 -0.91 -15.38
C ALA A 22 11.37 0.31 -16.24
N ASN A 23 10.65 0.07 -17.32
CA ASN A 23 10.26 1.12 -18.25
C ASN A 23 9.17 1.94 -17.58
N GLU A 24 9.47 3.16 -17.13
CA GLU A 24 8.61 4.07 -16.38
C GLU A 24 7.53 4.71 -17.26
N LYS A 25 6.77 3.94 -18.01
CA LYS A 25 5.54 4.45 -18.62
C LYS A 25 4.38 4.21 -17.68
N ILE A 26 4.04 5.26 -16.95
CA ILE A 26 2.96 5.34 -15.95
C ILE A 26 1.55 5.23 -16.58
N ASP A 27 1.40 5.22 -17.90
CA ASP A 27 0.13 5.47 -18.59
C ASP A 27 -0.77 4.27 -18.84
N ASP A 28 -0.40 3.06 -18.42
CA ASP A 28 -1.20 1.87 -18.74
C ASP A 28 -1.71 1.10 -17.51
N TYR A 29 -2.26 1.84 -16.53
CA TYR A 29 -2.91 1.23 -15.37
C TYR A 29 -4.29 0.65 -15.77
N LYS A 30 -4.27 -0.55 -16.36
CA LYS A 30 -5.49 -1.26 -16.79
C LYS A 30 -6.02 -2.29 -15.83
N SER A 31 -5.30 -2.63 -14.76
CA SER A 31 -5.74 -3.69 -13.85
C SER A 31 -6.40 -3.15 -12.59
N SER A 32 -7.63 -3.54 -12.34
CA SER A 32 -8.22 -3.48 -11.00
C SER A 32 -7.75 -4.72 -10.23
N PRO A 33 -7.29 -4.60 -8.97
CA PRO A 33 -6.99 -5.78 -8.15
C PRO A 33 -8.18 -6.74 -7.98
N GLU A 34 -9.38 -6.25 -8.20
CA GLU A 34 -10.64 -7.01 -8.17
C GLU A 34 -11.12 -7.42 -9.57
N GLY A 35 -10.38 -7.07 -10.62
CA GLY A 35 -10.67 -7.45 -11.99
C GLY A 35 -10.41 -8.94 -12.24
N LYS A 36 -11.18 -9.55 -13.13
CA LYS A 36 -10.91 -10.93 -13.58
C LYS A 36 -9.48 -10.99 -14.13
N ILE A 37 -8.63 -11.81 -13.53
CA ILE A 37 -7.29 -12.11 -14.03
C ILE A 37 -7.46 -12.97 -15.28
N SER A 38 -7.70 -12.33 -16.43
CA SER A 38 -7.98 -13.03 -17.68
C SER A 38 -6.74 -13.48 -18.45
N ASN A 39 -5.54 -13.01 -18.10
CA ASN A 39 -4.33 -13.24 -18.88
C ASN A 39 -3.06 -13.43 -18.05
N ILE A 40 -3.06 -14.38 -17.12
CA ILE A 40 -1.85 -14.72 -16.33
C ILE A 40 -0.70 -15.15 -17.26
N GLY A 41 -1.00 -15.80 -18.38
CA GLY A 41 0.01 -16.28 -19.33
C GLY A 41 0.80 -15.18 -20.06
N ASN A 42 0.29 -13.95 -20.10
CA ASN A 42 0.93 -12.78 -20.72
C ASN A 42 1.40 -11.73 -19.72
N ALA A 43 1.44 -12.07 -18.43
CA ALA A 43 1.92 -11.16 -17.40
C ALA A 43 3.39 -10.85 -17.61
N LYS A 44 3.73 -9.57 -17.77
CA LYS A 44 5.12 -9.11 -17.74
C LYS A 44 5.64 -9.22 -16.31
N TYR A 45 6.78 -9.83 -16.13
CA TYR A 45 7.47 -9.87 -14.85
C TYR A 45 8.72 -8.99 -14.91
N ASN A 46 9.06 -8.44 -13.77
CA ASN A 46 10.29 -7.67 -13.58
C ASN A 46 11.21 -8.41 -12.61
N ILE A 47 12.50 -8.34 -12.85
CA ILE A 47 13.52 -8.90 -11.96
C ILE A 47 14.37 -7.75 -11.45
N ALA A 48 14.52 -7.66 -10.14
CA ALA A 48 15.39 -6.70 -9.49
C ALA A 48 16.57 -7.40 -8.81
N LYS A 49 17.73 -6.75 -8.76
CA LYS A 49 18.95 -7.30 -8.12
C LYS A 49 19.07 -6.86 -6.66
N SER A 50 18.65 -5.65 -6.34
CA SER A 50 18.92 -5.04 -5.05
C SER A 50 17.66 -4.83 -4.21
N TYR A 51 16.60 -4.31 -4.80
CA TYR A 51 15.31 -4.06 -4.13
C TYR A 51 14.17 -4.09 -5.13
N MET A 52 12.96 -4.28 -4.64
CA MET A 52 11.73 -4.21 -5.43
C MET A 52 10.61 -3.69 -4.55
N ALA A 53 9.73 -2.88 -5.12
CA ALA A 53 8.48 -2.49 -4.52
C ALA A 53 7.33 -2.74 -5.50
N VAL A 54 6.21 -3.22 -4.98
CA VAL A 54 4.97 -3.46 -5.74
C VAL A 54 3.80 -2.98 -4.91
N THR A 55 2.96 -2.13 -5.48
CA THR A 55 1.77 -1.58 -4.81
C THR A 55 0.59 -1.55 -5.77
N ALA A 56 -0.60 -1.24 -5.24
CA ALA A 56 -1.82 -1.13 -6.03
C ALA A 56 -1.84 0.09 -6.99
N ASP A 57 -1.01 1.11 -6.74
CA ASP A 57 -0.92 2.31 -7.57
C ASP A 57 0.54 2.64 -7.89
N PRO A 58 0.89 2.93 -9.15
CA PRO A 58 2.27 3.24 -9.55
C PRO A 58 2.91 4.39 -8.76
N ARG A 59 2.15 5.39 -8.34
CA ARG A 59 2.65 6.53 -7.55
C ARG A 59 3.19 6.07 -6.20
N ALA A 60 2.50 5.13 -5.55
CA ALA A 60 2.97 4.52 -4.31
C ALA A 60 4.23 3.66 -4.54
N THR A 61 4.31 2.94 -5.66
CA THR A 61 5.51 2.20 -6.04
C THR A 61 6.70 3.14 -6.27
N ILE A 62 6.49 4.29 -6.92
CA ILE A 62 7.54 5.29 -7.16
C ILE A 62 8.03 5.87 -5.84
N SER A 63 7.14 6.21 -4.91
CA SER A 63 7.51 6.70 -3.59
C SER A 63 8.33 5.67 -2.80
N ALA A 64 7.87 4.42 -2.75
CA ALA A 64 8.63 3.32 -2.14
C ALA A 64 10.02 3.15 -2.76
N LYS A 65 10.12 3.22 -4.09
CA LYS A 65 11.39 3.13 -4.83
C LYS A 65 12.34 4.25 -4.39
N ARG A 66 11.88 5.51 -4.33
CA ARG A 66 12.69 6.66 -3.89
C ARG A 66 13.26 6.46 -2.50
N ILE A 67 12.43 5.97 -1.56
CA ILE A 67 12.87 5.67 -0.21
C ILE A 67 13.97 4.61 -0.21
N LEU A 68 13.81 3.51 -0.97
CA LEU A 68 14.83 2.47 -1.08
C LEU A 68 16.12 2.97 -1.73
N GLU A 69 16.02 3.83 -2.76
CA GLU A 69 17.18 4.46 -3.43
C GLU A 69 17.93 5.44 -2.50
N ALA A 70 17.22 6.07 -1.60
CA ALA A 70 17.80 6.95 -0.57
C ALA A 70 18.43 6.19 0.62
N GLY A 71 18.42 4.84 0.59
CA GLY A 71 18.99 4.02 1.66
C GLY A 71 18.02 3.68 2.80
N GLY A 72 16.74 3.94 2.61
CA GLY A 72 15.68 3.52 3.53
C GLY A 72 15.49 2.01 3.53
N THR A 73 14.89 1.52 4.60
CA THR A 73 14.54 0.11 4.76
C THR A 73 13.27 -0.25 3.99
N ALA A 74 12.95 -1.54 3.93
CA ALA A 74 11.65 -2.00 3.41
C ALA A 74 10.47 -1.45 4.23
N MET A 75 10.65 -1.22 5.55
CA MET A 75 9.64 -0.61 6.41
C MET A 75 9.42 0.86 6.04
N ASP A 76 10.50 1.64 5.88
CA ASP A 76 10.40 3.04 5.45
C ASP A 76 9.67 3.15 4.10
N ALA A 77 10.02 2.29 3.16
CA ALA A 77 9.39 2.26 1.83
C ALA A 77 7.90 1.88 1.89
N ALA A 78 7.55 0.93 2.74
CA ALA A 78 6.15 0.51 2.94
C ALA A 78 5.31 1.63 3.55
N ILE A 79 5.85 2.38 4.51
CA ILE A 79 5.17 3.53 5.13
C ILE A 79 4.91 4.63 4.10
N SER A 80 5.93 5.02 3.34
CA SER A 80 5.78 6.05 2.32
C SER A 80 4.77 5.65 1.24
N ALA A 81 4.82 4.39 0.78
CA ALA A 81 3.83 3.85 -0.15
C ALA A 81 2.41 3.87 0.42
N GLN A 82 2.25 3.50 1.71
CA GLN A 82 0.95 3.49 2.39
C GLN A 82 0.35 4.89 2.46
N MET A 83 1.15 5.93 2.71
CA MET A 83 0.66 7.31 2.74
C MET A 83 0.16 7.78 1.36
N ILE A 84 0.83 7.38 0.29
CA ILE A 84 0.33 7.64 -1.09
C ILE A 84 -0.97 6.87 -1.34
N LEU A 85 -1.05 5.59 -0.97
CA LEU A 85 -2.27 4.79 -1.17
C LEU A 85 -3.47 5.36 -0.44
N ASN A 86 -3.29 5.97 0.73
CA ASN A 86 -4.36 6.64 1.47
C ASN A 86 -4.99 7.80 0.67
N LEU A 87 -4.23 8.42 -0.24
CA LEU A 87 -4.72 9.50 -1.11
C LEU A 87 -5.36 8.95 -2.39
N VAL A 88 -4.66 8.03 -3.06
CA VAL A 88 -5.01 7.64 -4.45
C VAL A 88 -5.92 6.43 -4.53
N GLU A 89 -6.04 5.67 -3.42
CA GLU A 89 -6.88 4.47 -3.24
C GLU A 89 -7.72 4.55 -1.95
N PRO A 90 -8.42 5.69 -1.66
CA PRO A 90 -9.10 5.89 -0.37
C PRO A 90 -10.25 4.91 -0.13
N GLN A 91 -10.77 4.28 -1.17
CA GLN A 91 -11.79 3.23 -1.07
C GLN A 91 -11.25 1.91 -0.52
N SER A 92 -9.93 1.74 -0.47
CA SER A 92 -9.26 0.49 -0.02
C SER A 92 -8.22 0.74 1.06
N SER A 93 -7.86 1.99 1.32
CA SER A 93 -6.78 2.38 2.22
C SER A 93 -7.10 3.71 2.89
N GLY A 94 -6.73 3.88 4.16
CA GLY A 94 -6.97 5.13 4.88
C GLY A 94 -6.31 5.16 6.24
N ILE A 95 -5.93 6.36 6.71
CA ILE A 95 -5.32 6.57 8.03
C ILE A 95 -6.27 6.26 9.19
N GLY A 96 -7.57 6.24 8.92
CA GLY A 96 -8.60 5.86 9.90
C GLY A 96 -8.85 4.36 10.01
N GLY A 97 -8.10 3.55 9.29
CA GLY A 97 -8.21 2.10 9.27
C GLY A 97 -7.11 1.39 10.06
N GLY A 98 -6.87 0.15 9.70
CA GLY A 98 -5.81 -0.69 10.22
C GLY A 98 -5.15 -1.53 9.13
N ALA A 99 -4.11 -2.26 9.50
CA ALA A 99 -3.40 -3.16 8.61
C ALA A 99 -2.71 -4.28 9.38
N PHE A 100 -2.18 -5.24 8.62
CA PHE A 100 -1.23 -6.23 9.10
C PHE A 100 0.08 -6.10 8.33
N ILE A 101 1.21 -6.29 9.02
CA ILE A 101 2.52 -6.32 8.40
C ILE A 101 3.23 -7.62 8.77
N LEU A 102 3.81 -8.28 7.77
CA LEU A 102 4.82 -9.30 7.97
C LEU A 102 6.15 -8.74 7.47
N TYR A 103 7.11 -8.64 8.38
CA TYR A 103 8.43 -8.12 8.10
C TYR A 103 9.48 -9.20 8.34
N TYR A 104 10.23 -9.54 7.29
CA TYR A 104 11.36 -10.45 7.39
C TYR A 104 12.66 -9.65 7.52
N ASP A 105 13.36 -9.81 8.63
CA ASP A 105 14.69 -9.25 8.83
C ASP A 105 15.75 -10.27 8.40
N ALA A 106 16.41 -9.98 7.29
CA ALA A 106 17.44 -10.85 6.74
C ALA A 106 18.71 -10.94 7.61
N LYS A 107 18.98 -9.97 8.48
CA LYS A 107 20.14 -9.98 9.39
C LYS A 107 19.95 -10.98 10.53
N THR A 108 18.78 -10.93 11.14
CA THR A 108 18.42 -11.80 12.28
C THR A 108 17.72 -13.08 11.84
N LYS A 109 17.27 -13.16 10.56
CA LYS A 109 16.47 -14.23 9.99
C LYS A 109 15.13 -14.44 10.70
N ASN A 110 14.64 -13.41 11.36
CA ASN A 110 13.37 -13.42 12.06
C ASN A 110 12.24 -12.83 11.21
N ILE A 111 11.03 -13.31 11.46
CA ILE A 111 9.79 -12.74 10.93
C ILE A 111 9.08 -12.04 12.08
N TYR A 112 8.74 -10.79 11.88
CA TYR A 112 7.95 -9.98 12.80
C TYR A 112 6.54 -9.80 12.22
N ALA A 113 5.53 -10.04 13.03
CA ALA A 113 4.13 -9.80 12.69
C ALA A 113 3.63 -8.59 13.49
N TRP A 114 3.10 -7.60 12.79
CA TRP A 114 2.50 -6.40 13.38
C TRP A 114 1.00 -6.44 13.14
N ASP A 115 0.23 -6.39 14.21
CA ASP A 115 -1.23 -6.36 14.19
C ASP A 115 -1.71 -4.96 14.55
N GLY A 116 -2.07 -4.20 13.52
CA GLY A 116 -2.73 -2.89 13.63
C GLY A 116 -4.17 -2.96 13.18
N ARG A 117 -4.87 -4.08 13.40
CA ARG A 117 -6.31 -4.17 13.13
C ARG A 117 -7.08 -3.27 14.08
N GLU A 118 -8.09 -2.60 13.57
CA GLU A 118 -9.00 -1.76 14.36
C GLU A 118 -9.74 -2.62 15.41
N LYS A 119 -10.01 -2.02 16.54
CA LYS A 119 -10.82 -2.63 17.60
C LYS A 119 -12.10 -1.85 17.78
N ALA A 120 -13.14 -2.53 18.22
CA ALA A 120 -14.35 -1.84 18.66
C ALA A 120 -14.02 -0.90 19.86
N PRO A 121 -14.66 0.27 19.96
CA PRO A 121 -14.56 1.11 21.16
C PRO A 121 -14.94 0.33 22.42
N ILE A 122 -14.35 0.71 23.57
CA ILE A 122 -14.52 -0.02 24.83
C ILE A 122 -15.99 -0.11 25.28
N ASN A 123 -16.79 0.91 24.93
CA ASN A 123 -18.23 0.98 25.25
C ASN A 123 -19.11 0.50 24.07
N PHE A 124 -18.54 -0.30 23.16
CA PHE A 124 -19.27 -0.83 22.03
C PHE A 124 -20.42 -1.73 22.50
N SER A 125 -21.58 -1.57 21.85
CA SER A 125 -22.71 -2.48 21.99
C SER A 125 -23.24 -2.87 20.61
N GLU A 126 -23.58 -4.13 20.42
CA GLU A 126 -24.18 -4.61 19.17
C GLU A 126 -25.51 -3.91 18.84
N SER A 127 -26.17 -3.34 19.84
CA SER A 127 -27.43 -2.59 19.67
C SER A 127 -27.32 -1.39 18.75
N ILE A 128 -26.11 -0.83 18.54
CA ILE A 128 -25.93 0.29 17.59
C ILE A 128 -26.28 -0.08 16.15
N PHE A 129 -26.23 -1.36 15.82
CA PHE A 129 -26.62 -1.89 14.51
C PHE A 129 -28.07 -2.37 14.43
N LEU A 130 -28.87 -2.09 15.47
CA LEU A 130 -30.30 -2.34 15.46
C LEU A 130 -31.08 -1.03 15.19
N ASN A 131 -32.19 -1.17 14.50
CA ASN A 131 -33.15 -0.09 14.36
C ASN A 131 -34.06 0.02 15.59
N SER A 132 -34.97 1.01 15.62
CA SER A 132 -35.90 1.23 16.72
C SER A 132 -36.82 0.03 17.06
N ASN A 133 -36.99 -0.89 16.10
CA ASN A 133 -37.82 -2.09 16.27
C ASN A 133 -36.97 -3.31 16.67
N GLY A 134 -35.71 -3.13 17.06
CA GLY A 134 -34.79 -4.21 17.44
C GLY A 134 -34.32 -5.10 16.28
N LYS A 135 -34.60 -4.72 15.04
CA LYS A 135 -34.15 -5.46 13.85
C LYS A 135 -32.81 -4.91 13.36
N LYS A 136 -32.00 -5.77 12.75
CA LYS A 136 -30.73 -5.39 12.13
C LYS A 136 -30.92 -4.27 11.09
N LYS A 137 -30.10 -3.25 11.12
CA LYS A 137 -29.99 -2.22 10.08
C LYS A 137 -29.59 -2.83 8.74
N GLY A 138 -30.00 -2.22 7.64
CA GLY A 138 -29.50 -2.58 6.33
C GLY A 138 -27.99 -2.34 6.23
N PHE A 139 -27.27 -3.12 5.40
CA PHE A 139 -25.81 -3.02 5.29
C PHE A 139 -25.33 -1.60 5.01
N ILE A 140 -25.92 -0.91 4.04
CA ILE A 140 -25.52 0.47 3.69
C ILE A 140 -25.80 1.44 4.84
N GLU A 141 -26.92 1.30 5.56
CA GLU A 141 -27.23 2.10 6.74
C GLU A 141 -26.21 1.86 7.87
N ALA A 142 -25.83 0.61 8.09
CA ALA A 142 -24.88 0.24 9.13
C ALA A 142 -23.44 0.74 8.85
N VAL A 143 -22.99 0.69 7.58
CA VAL A 143 -21.60 1.07 7.21
C VAL A 143 -21.45 2.55 6.84
N SER A 144 -22.55 3.27 6.64
CA SER A 144 -22.47 4.70 6.32
C SER A 144 -22.37 5.53 7.59
N GLY A 145 -21.40 6.44 7.66
CA GLY A 145 -21.18 7.31 8.80
C GLY A 145 -20.30 6.68 9.89
N GLY A 146 -20.38 7.21 11.10
CA GLY A 146 -19.45 6.91 12.19
C GLY A 146 -19.69 5.61 12.95
N LEU A 147 -20.86 4.97 12.81
CA LEU A 147 -21.22 3.79 13.61
C LEU A 147 -20.32 2.58 13.38
N ALA A 148 -19.84 2.41 12.15
CA ALA A 148 -18.98 1.29 11.77
C ALA A 148 -17.48 1.56 11.92
N VAL A 149 -17.10 2.75 12.37
CA VAL A 149 -15.69 3.14 12.53
C VAL A 149 -15.12 2.52 13.79
N GLY A 150 -14.11 1.68 13.63
CA GLY A 150 -13.29 1.17 14.74
C GLY A 150 -12.29 2.20 15.25
N VAL A 151 -11.60 1.88 16.35
CA VAL A 151 -10.49 2.70 16.84
C VAL A 151 -9.33 2.57 15.84
N PRO A 152 -8.91 3.66 15.19
CA PRO A 152 -7.87 3.61 14.18
C PRO A 152 -6.54 3.15 14.76
N SER A 153 -5.86 2.26 14.08
CA SER A 153 -4.59 1.69 14.55
C SER A 153 -3.51 1.58 13.48
N LEU A 154 -3.80 1.99 12.23
CA LEU A 154 -2.79 1.99 11.17
C LEU A 154 -1.57 2.83 11.54
N VAL A 155 -1.76 4.12 11.83
CA VAL A 155 -0.63 5.05 12.08
C VAL A 155 0.18 4.66 13.32
N PRO A 156 -0.45 4.36 14.49
CA PRO A 156 0.30 3.90 15.66
C PRO A 156 1.08 2.61 15.42
N MET A 157 0.53 1.66 14.63
CA MET A 157 1.26 0.44 14.27
C MET A 157 2.48 0.76 13.38
N LEU A 158 2.29 1.61 12.37
CA LEU A 158 3.39 2.01 11.47
C LEU A 158 4.50 2.73 12.23
N GLU A 159 4.15 3.62 13.18
CA GLU A 159 5.10 4.31 14.04
C GLU A 159 5.93 3.31 14.85
N LYS A 160 5.27 2.35 15.53
CA LYS A 160 5.96 1.31 16.30
C LYS A 160 6.83 0.39 15.44
N ALA A 161 6.35 0.01 14.27
CA ALA A 161 7.13 -0.78 13.34
C ALA A 161 8.34 -0.02 12.80
N HIS A 162 8.20 1.29 12.58
CA HIS A 162 9.28 2.17 12.17
C HIS A 162 10.34 2.35 13.26
N GLU A 163 9.95 2.52 14.53
CA GLU A 163 10.89 2.60 15.66
C GLU A 163 11.85 1.38 15.71
N VAL A 164 11.37 0.21 15.27
CA VAL A 164 12.15 -1.04 15.31
C VAL A 164 12.90 -1.31 14.00
N HIS A 165 12.30 -1.00 12.86
CA HIS A 165 12.77 -1.44 11.54
C HIS A 165 13.09 -0.30 10.58
N GLY A 166 12.76 0.94 10.91
CA GLY A 166 13.04 2.12 10.12
C GLY A 166 14.48 2.59 10.23
N ASN A 167 14.91 3.36 9.25
CA ASN A 167 16.25 3.97 9.20
C ASN A 167 16.19 5.46 8.82
N MET A 168 15.13 5.88 8.09
CA MET A 168 14.96 7.27 7.69
C MET A 168 14.19 8.06 8.75
N PRO A 169 14.34 9.40 8.80
CA PRO A 169 13.52 10.23 9.67
C PRO A 169 12.03 10.05 9.34
N TRP A 170 11.21 9.81 10.37
CA TRP A 170 9.77 9.54 10.22
C TRP A 170 9.04 10.57 9.35
N ASN A 171 9.29 11.86 9.59
CA ASN A 171 8.65 12.95 8.86
C ASN A 171 8.93 12.92 7.34
N THR A 172 10.11 12.49 6.92
CA THR A 172 10.48 12.46 5.49
C THR A 172 9.72 11.39 4.69
N LEU A 173 9.14 10.40 5.37
CA LEU A 173 8.36 9.34 4.75
C LEU A 173 7.00 9.84 4.22
N PHE A 174 6.59 11.05 4.61
CA PHE A 174 5.32 11.67 4.22
C PHE A 174 5.47 12.70 3.09
N ASP A 175 6.68 13.09 2.73
CA ASP A 175 6.94 14.21 1.80
C ASP A 175 6.23 14.03 0.45
N ASP A 176 6.32 12.85 -0.15
CA ASP A 176 5.67 12.56 -1.43
C ASP A 176 4.13 12.62 -1.31
N ALA A 177 3.56 12.15 -0.20
CA ALA A 177 2.12 12.20 0.04
C ALA A 177 1.64 13.65 0.28
N ILE A 178 2.38 14.43 1.06
CA ILE A 178 2.10 15.85 1.30
C ILE A 178 2.14 16.63 -0.03
N LYS A 179 3.19 16.41 -0.81
CA LYS A 179 3.32 17.01 -2.13
C LYS A 179 2.13 16.68 -3.02
N LEU A 180 1.81 15.37 -3.13
CA LEU A 180 0.72 14.90 -3.98
C LEU A 180 -0.65 15.44 -3.53
N SER A 181 -0.88 15.58 -2.22
CA SER A 181 -2.12 16.17 -1.68
C SER A 181 -2.24 17.65 -1.96
N THR A 182 -1.11 18.37 -2.00
CA THR A 182 -1.06 19.82 -2.26
C THR A 182 -1.21 20.14 -3.74
N GLU A 183 -0.50 19.40 -4.59
CA GLU A 183 -0.49 19.61 -6.05
C GLU A 183 -1.70 18.99 -6.74
N GLY A 184 -2.36 18.03 -6.08
CA GLY A 184 -3.43 17.23 -6.66
C GLY A 184 -2.91 16.09 -7.52
N PHE A 185 -3.82 15.23 -7.96
CA PHE A 185 -3.50 14.09 -8.80
C PHE A 185 -4.66 13.73 -9.75
N ILE A 186 -4.34 13.07 -10.84
CA ILE A 186 -5.37 12.55 -11.75
C ILE A 186 -6.01 11.33 -11.09
N VAL A 187 -7.35 11.40 -10.92
CA VAL A 187 -8.13 10.31 -10.33
C VAL A 187 -8.11 9.08 -11.23
N GLY A 188 -7.65 7.96 -10.67
CA GLY A 188 -7.61 6.69 -11.38
C GLY A 188 -9.00 6.15 -11.73
N LYS A 189 -9.08 5.34 -12.80
CA LYS A 189 -10.37 4.75 -13.26
C LYS A 189 -11.09 3.98 -12.17
N ARG A 190 -10.34 3.22 -11.35
CA ARG A 190 -10.91 2.43 -10.25
C ARG A 190 -11.57 3.32 -9.20
N LEU A 191 -10.88 4.34 -8.73
CA LEU A 191 -11.43 5.29 -7.77
C LEU A 191 -12.65 6.01 -8.35
N ALA A 192 -12.58 6.50 -9.59
CA ALA A 192 -13.71 7.15 -10.26
C ALA A 192 -14.94 6.23 -10.36
N GLN A 193 -14.75 4.97 -10.76
CA GLN A 193 -15.84 3.99 -10.87
C GLN A 193 -16.46 3.65 -9.51
N LEU A 194 -15.64 3.43 -8.48
CA LEU A 194 -16.14 3.08 -7.14
C LEU A 194 -16.86 4.26 -6.48
N SER A 195 -16.32 5.47 -6.60
CA SER A 195 -16.96 6.68 -6.09
C SER A 195 -18.31 6.95 -6.77
N SER A 196 -18.38 6.78 -8.10
CA SER A 196 -19.64 6.97 -8.83
C SER A 196 -20.74 5.97 -8.46
N ARG A 197 -20.35 4.79 -7.98
CA ARG A 197 -21.27 3.72 -7.56
C ARG A 197 -21.56 3.70 -6.07
N ALA A 198 -20.98 4.59 -5.28
CA ALA A 198 -21.15 4.63 -3.84
C ALA A 198 -22.40 5.46 -3.45
N PRO A 199 -23.56 4.83 -3.21
CA PRO A 199 -24.81 5.56 -2.99
C PRO A 199 -24.79 6.39 -1.71
N HIS A 200 -24.02 5.96 -0.71
CA HIS A 200 -23.87 6.68 0.56
C HIS A 200 -23.13 8.00 0.43
N LEU A 201 -22.20 8.14 -0.54
CA LEU A 201 -21.51 9.41 -0.78
C LEU A 201 -22.46 10.48 -1.33
N LYS A 202 -23.48 10.09 -2.09
CA LYS A 202 -24.45 11.02 -2.67
C LYS A 202 -25.35 11.69 -1.63
N ASN A 203 -25.50 11.07 -0.47
CA ASN A 203 -26.39 11.53 0.61
C ASN A 203 -25.63 12.21 1.77
N GLN A 204 -24.29 12.39 1.63
CA GLN A 204 -23.45 13.02 2.65
C GLN A 204 -23.03 14.41 2.17
N GLU A 205 -23.48 15.46 2.85
CA GLU A 205 -23.12 16.85 2.52
C GLU A 205 -21.59 17.06 2.44
N THR A 206 -20.84 16.44 3.35
CA THR A 206 -19.38 16.55 3.40
C THR A 206 -18.69 15.86 2.22
N ALA A 207 -19.33 14.87 1.59
CA ALA A 207 -18.80 14.19 0.43
C ALA A 207 -19.16 14.89 -0.90
N GLN A 208 -20.05 15.89 -0.85
CA GLN A 208 -20.52 16.68 -2.00
C GLN A 208 -19.71 17.97 -2.20
N LYS A 209 -18.92 18.37 -1.23
CA LYS A 209 -18.03 19.54 -1.25
C LYS A 209 -16.64 19.21 -1.76
#